data_3bb4a419ee0f1843b831537b77764dd4
#
_entry.id   3bb4a419ee0f1843b831537b77764dd4
#
_cell.length_a   1.000
_cell.length_b   1.000
_cell.length_c   1.000
_cell.angle_alpha   90.00
_cell.angle_beta   90.00
_cell.angle_gamma   90.00
#
_symmetry.space_group_name_H-M   'P 1'
#
loop_
_entity.id
_entity.type
_entity.pdbx_description
1 polymer ?
#
loop_
_entity_poly.entity_id
_entity_poly.type
_entity_poly.pdbx_seq_one_letter_code
_entity_poly.pdbx_strand_id
1 'polypeptide(L)' 'MNTIHLSTAQAMLQRPDPVDLVVWRSSGKNAGELLHYDNCISLRYDYYEGTRTVKLLNSNEIRRVRDVCIYSINGMEVFL' A
#
# COMPACT_ATOMS: atom_id res chain seq x y z
N MET A 1 5.98 19.02 4.36
CA MET A 1 5.60 17.59 4.29
C MET A 1 4.53 17.43 3.22
N ASN A 2 4.75 16.52 2.30
CA ASN A 2 3.80 16.29 1.23
C ASN A 2 2.74 15.29 1.68
N THR A 3 1.48 15.59 1.37
CA THR A 3 0.35 14.72 1.68
C THR A 3 -0.42 14.42 0.40
N ILE A 4 -1.17 13.32 0.41
CA ILE A 4 -1.96 12.89 -0.73
C ILE A 4 -3.25 12.25 -0.22
N HIS A 5 -4.37 12.55 -0.90
CA HIS A 5 -5.64 11.93 -0.54
C HIS A 5 -5.64 10.45 -0.95
N LEU A 6 -6.31 9.60 -0.16
CA LEU A 6 -6.36 8.15 -0.44
C LEU A 6 -6.84 7.85 -1.86
N SER A 7 -7.83 8.56 -2.38
CA SER A 7 -8.32 8.33 -3.74
C SER A 7 -7.24 8.54 -4.79
N THR A 8 -6.38 9.55 -4.59
CA THR A 8 -5.27 9.81 -5.51
C THR A 8 -4.20 8.73 -5.37
N ALA A 9 -3.93 8.27 -4.15
CA ALA A 9 -3.00 7.16 -3.92
C ALA A 9 -3.50 5.88 -4.61
N GLN A 10 -4.79 5.60 -4.54
CA GLN A 10 -5.38 4.46 -5.24
C GLN A 10 -5.21 4.57 -6.75
N ALA A 11 -5.37 5.77 -7.31
CA ALA A 11 -5.14 5.99 -8.74
C ALA A 11 -3.68 5.74 -9.13
N MET A 12 -2.74 6.11 -8.27
CA MET A 12 -1.32 5.81 -8.50
C MET A 12 -1.05 4.31 -8.49
N LEU A 13 -1.71 3.57 -7.61
CA LEU A 13 -1.55 2.12 -7.52
C LEU A 13 -2.12 1.38 -8.73
N GLN A 14 -3.05 1.99 -9.47
CA GLN A 14 -3.59 1.39 -10.69
C GLN A 14 -2.63 1.47 -11.88
N ARG A 15 -1.57 2.27 -11.75
CA ARG A 15 -0.55 2.38 -12.80
C ARG A 15 0.42 1.21 -12.70
N PRO A 16 1.06 0.81 -13.83
CA PRO A 16 2.03 -0.28 -13.82
C PRO A 16 3.37 0.10 -13.19
N ASP A 17 3.59 1.37 -12.89
CA ASP A 17 4.86 1.85 -12.35
C ASP A 17 5.03 1.42 -10.90
N PRO A 18 6.23 0.94 -10.50
CA PRO A 18 6.50 0.59 -9.11
C PRO A 18 6.40 1.81 -8.19
N VAL A 19 5.93 1.56 -6.97
CA VAL A 19 5.82 2.60 -5.94
C VAL A 19 6.38 2.08 -4.63
N ASP A 20 6.73 3.00 -3.73
CA ASP A 20 7.16 2.68 -2.38
C ASP A 20 5.99 2.91 -1.43
N LEU A 21 5.55 1.84 -0.76
CA LEU A 21 4.43 1.91 0.20
C LEU A 21 4.92 1.74 1.62
N VAL A 22 4.30 2.47 2.54
CA VAL A 22 4.37 2.21 3.97
C VAL A 22 2.94 1.96 4.42
N VAL A 23 2.71 0.82 5.06
CA VAL A 23 1.37 0.42 5.48
C VAL A 23 1.36 0.06 6.96
N TRP A 24 0.18 0.20 7.59
CA TRP A 24 -0.03 -0.23 8.97
C TRP A 24 -0.30 -1.73 8.99
N ARG A 25 0.33 -2.43 9.92
CA ARG A 25 -0.05 -3.81 10.20
C ARG A 25 -1.40 -3.80 10.91
N SER A 26 -2.39 -4.44 10.31
CA SER A 26 -3.77 -4.37 10.80
C SER A 26 -4.14 -5.48 11.78
N SER A 27 -3.29 -6.51 11.93
CA SER A 27 -3.60 -7.66 12.80
C SER A 27 -2.32 -8.31 13.32
N GLY A 28 -2.47 -9.19 14.32
CA GLY A 28 -1.37 -9.90 14.93
C GLY A 28 -0.78 -9.17 16.12
N LYS A 29 0.31 -9.72 16.68
CA LYS A 29 0.95 -9.18 17.88
C LYS A 29 1.49 -7.77 17.69
N ASN A 30 1.88 -7.44 16.47
CA ASN A 30 2.50 -6.16 16.16
C ASN A 30 1.54 -5.23 15.40
N ALA A 31 0.24 -5.33 15.66
CA ALA A 31 -0.75 -4.44 15.06
C ALA A 31 -0.38 -2.98 15.35
N GLY A 32 -0.47 -2.12 14.34
CA GLY A 32 -0.05 -0.73 14.44
C GLY A 32 1.40 -0.48 14.03
N GLU A 33 2.20 -1.53 13.81
CA GLU A 33 3.55 -1.39 13.29
C GLU A 33 3.52 -0.97 11.83
N LEU A 34 4.48 -0.13 11.43
CA LEU A 34 4.63 0.27 10.03
C LEU A 34 5.44 -0.76 9.27
N LEU A 35 4.93 -1.17 8.11
CA LEU A 35 5.61 -2.09 7.21
C LEU A 35 6.02 -1.34 5.95
N HIS A 36 7.29 -1.50 5.56
CA HIS A 36 7.84 -0.83 4.38
C HIS A 36 7.86 -1.79 3.20
N TYR A 37 7.09 -1.49 2.17
CA TYR A 37 7.02 -2.27 0.93
C TYR A 37 7.58 -1.41 -0.20
N ASP A 38 8.89 -1.47 -0.37
CA ASP A 38 9.56 -0.67 -1.38
C ASP A 38 9.53 -1.37 -2.74
N ASN A 39 9.42 -0.56 -3.80
CA ASN A 39 9.46 -1.03 -5.18
C ASN A 39 8.42 -2.14 -5.43
N CYS A 40 7.16 -1.82 -5.17
CA CYS A 40 6.05 -2.76 -5.35
C CYS A 40 5.06 -2.28 -6.40
N ILE A 41 4.31 -3.24 -6.95
CA ILE A 41 3.22 -2.97 -7.88
C ILE A 41 1.93 -3.61 -7.37
N SER A 42 0.81 -2.99 -7.70
CA SER A 42 -0.51 -3.54 -7.39
C SER A 42 -0.88 -4.55 -8.47
N LEU A 43 -1.22 -5.79 -8.05
CA LEU A 43 -1.64 -6.83 -8.99
C LEU A 43 -3.15 -6.91 -9.10
N ARG A 44 -3.86 -6.78 -7.97
CA ARG A 44 -5.30 -7.00 -7.93
C ARG A 44 -5.90 -6.26 -6.75
N TYR A 45 -7.12 -5.77 -6.93
CA TYR A 45 -7.90 -5.17 -5.85
C TYR A 45 -9.19 -5.97 -5.65
N ASP A 46 -9.43 -6.41 -4.42
CA ASP A 46 -10.67 -7.10 -4.06
C ASP A 46 -11.66 -6.07 -3.53
N TYR A 47 -12.68 -5.79 -4.32
CA TYR A 47 -13.67 -4.77 -4.03
C TYR A 47 -14.51 -5.10 -2.79
N TYR A 48 -14.80 -6.39 -2.59
CA TYR A 48 -15.68 -6.81 -1.50
C TYR A 48 -14.97 -6.79 -0.15
N GLU A 49 -13.70 -7.14 -0.13
CA GLU A 49 -12.92 -7.16 1.10
C GLU A 49 -12.16 -5.87 1.36
N GLY A 50 -12.05 -5.00 0.35
CA GLY A 50 -11.27 -3.78 0.45
C GLY A 50 -9.78 -4.03 0.54
N THR A 51 -9.31 -5.17 0.02
CA THR A 51 -7.90 -5.55 0.07
C THR A 51 -7.26 -5.47 -1.31
N ARG A 52 -5.96 -5.21 -1.31
CA ARG A 52 -5.17 -5.11 -2.53
C ARG A 52 -4.00 -6.07 -2.42
N THR A 53 -3.76 -6.82 -3.50
CA THR A 53 -2.60 -7.70 -3.60
C THR A 53 -1.47 -6.94 -4.28
N VAL A 54 -0.33 -6.85 -3.63
CA VAL A 54 0.86 -6.17 -4.18
C VAL A 54 1.99 -7.16 -4.31
N LYS A 55 2.86 -6.92 -5.29
CA LYS A 55 4.05 -7.73 -5.50
C LYS A 55 5.28 -6.87 -5.21
N LEU A 56 6.14 -7.38 -4.33
CA LEU A 56 7.41 -6.74 -3.99
C LEU A 56 8.43 -7.17 -5.05
N LEU A 57 8.83 -6.24 -5.92
CA LEU A 57 9.67 -6.58 -7.06
C LEU A 57 11.07 -7.02 -6.67
N ASN A 58 11.59 -6.53 -5.54
CA ASN A 58 12.95 -6.88 -5.09
C ASN A 58 13.05 -8.32 -4.60
N SER A 59 11.97 -8.88 -4.07
CA SER A 59 11.97 -10.24 -3.50
C SER A 59 11.00 -11.18 -4.18
N ASN A 60 10.20 -10.69 -5.13
CA ASN A 60 9.12 -11.44 -5.80
C ASN A 60 8.08 -11.98 -4.83
N GLU A 61 7.96 -11.37 -3.66
CA GLU A 61 6.97 -11.77 -2.67
C GLU A 61 5.64 -11.09 -2.94
N ILE A 62 4.55 -11.80 -2.59
CA ILE A 62 3.19 -11.27 -2.71
C ILE A 62 2.70 -10.93 -1.32
N ARG A 63 2.11 -9.75 -1.19
CA ARG A 63 1.53 -9.27 0.08
C ARG A 63 0.12 -8.76 -0.16
N ARG A 64 -0.72 -8.92 0.85
CA ARG A 64 -2.09 -8.40 0.82
C ARG A 64 -2.19 -7.25 1.81
N VAL A 65 -2.71 -6.12 1.35
CA VAL A 65 -2.86 -4.93 2.19
C VAL A 65 -4.27 -4.36 2.04
N ARG A 66 -4.74 -3.65 3.06
CA ARG A 66 -5.98 -2.89 2.96
C ARG A 66 -5.66 -1.46 2.57
N ASP A 67 -6.39 -0.90 1.61
CA ASP A 67 -6.12 0.45 1.14
C ASP A 67 -6.22 1.48 2.28
N VAL A 68 -7.15 1.28 3.22
CA VAL A 68 -7.30 2.17 4.38
C VAL A 68 -6.12 2.10 5.35
N CYS A 69 -5.27 1.09 5.24
CA CYS A 69 -4.09 0.94 6.07
C CYS A 69 -2.83 1.54 5.42
N ILE A 70 -2.92 2.12 4.24
CA ILE A 70 -1.78 2.76 3.59
C ILE A 70 -1.44 4.04 4.34
N TYR A 71 -0.22 4.09 4.90
CA TYR A 71 0.27 5.26 5.62
C TYR A 71 0.89 6.28 4.69
N SER A 72 1.75 5.84 3.76
CA SER A 72 2.37 6.72 2.78
C SER A 72 2.62 6.00 1.46
N ILE A 73 2.74 6.79 0.40
CA ILE A 73 3.09 6.31 -0.93
C ILE A 73 4.11 7.27 -1.53
N ASN A 74 5.25 6.75 -1.97
CA ASN A 74 6.35 7.54 -2.54
C ASN A 74 6.77 8.71 -1.66
N GLY A 75 6.75 8.51 -0.33
CA GLY A 75 7.12 9.54 0.63
C GLY A 75 6.02 10.54 0.95
N MET A 76 4.84 10.39 0.36
CA MET A 76 3.69 11.27 0.63
C MET A 76 2.76 10.60 1.62
N GLU A 77 2.47 11.29 2.73
CA GLU A 77 1.56 10.77 3.75
C GLU A 77 0.12 10.76 3.23
N VAL A 78 -0.56 9.62 3.38
CA VAL A 78 -1.92 9.43 2.87
C VAL A 78 -2.93 9.84 3.92
N PHE A 79 -3.95 10.60 3.50
CA PHE A 79 -5.07 10.97 4.38
C PHE A 79 -6.40 10.54 3.74
N LEU A 80 -7.38 10.35 4.59
CA LEU A 80 -8.73 9.91 4.17
C LEU A 80 -9.65 11.08 3.87
#